data_f40ea491118efebc116847ed2f6b7191
#
_entry.id   f40ea491118efebc116847ed2f6b7191
#
_cell.length_a   1.000
_cell.length_b   1.000
_cell.length_c   1.000
_cell.angle_alpha   90.00
_cell.angle_beta   90.00
_cell.angle_gamma   90.00
#
_symmetry.space_group_name_H-M   'P 1'
#
loop_
_entity.id
_entity.type
_entity.pdbx_description
1 polymer ?
#
loop_
_entity_poly.entity_id
_entity_poly.type
_entity_poly.pdbx_seq_one_letter_code
_entity_poly.pdbx_strand_id
1 'polypeptide(L)'
;MKDITSEWKRVSHRNVKEVKDLTEYEVNGTVYKVDGRHVVLDYSQYEKEVADILAIKYGREVNMIPRISYPQGISTADYLIDGVRYDLKTIKTEGKNVLNNAIQKKKRQSSNFIFDISECPLAEGDIISQIERIYKSFNTRFVDEIVLLKKENIVRVFKR
;
A
#
# COMPACT_ATOMS: atom_id res chain seq x y z
N MET A 1 -13.50 12.67 -3.17
CA MET A 1 -13.00 11.36 -3.64
C MET A 1 -13.01 11.35 -5.16
N LYS A 2 -11.87 11.13 -5.74
CA LYS A 2 -11.67 11.11 -7.19
C LYS A 2 -11.31 9.70 -7.64
N ASP A 3 -11.96 9.18 -8.67
CA ASP A 3 -11.62 7.88 -9.26
C ASP A 3 -10.49 8.08 -10.28
N ILE A 4 -9.34 7.48 -10.03
CA ILE A 4 -8.17 7.55 -10.90
C ILE A 4 -7.79 6.16 -11.46
N THR A 5 -8.75 5.26 -11.50
CA THR A 5 -8.53 3.87 -11.94
C THR A 5 -7.91 3.80 -13.33
N SER A 6 -8.42 4.58 -14.27
CA SER A 6 -7.91 4.58 -15.65
C SER A 6 -6.46 5.06 -15.75
N GLU A 7 -6.08 6.02 -14.92
CA GLU A 7 -4.70 6.53 -14.86
C GLU A 7 -3.74 5.45 -14.36
N TRP A 8 -4.16 4.68 -13.37
CA TRP A 8 -3.36 3.57 -12.85
C TRP A 8 -3.25 2.40 -13.81
N LYS A 9 -4.34 2.07 -14.50
CA LYS A 9 -4.35 0.96 -15.47
C LYS A 9 -3.61 1.29 -16.75
N ARG A 10 -3.39 2.56 -17.04
CA ARG A 10 -2.63 2.97 -18.22
C ARG A 10 -1.16 2.62 -17.99
N VAL A 11 -0.69 1.59 -18.68
CA VAL A 11 0.73 1.24 -18.66
C VAL A 11 1.46 2.38 -19.37
N SER A 12 2.14 3.22 -18.61
CA SER A 12 2.92 4.30 -19.16
C SER A 12 4.16 3.72 -19.87
N HIS A 13 4.86 4.56 -20.66
CA HIS A 13 6.11 4.20 -21.33
C HIS A 13 7.27 3.88 -20.36
N ARG A 14 6.97 3.57 -19.12
CA ARG A 14 7.97 3.18 -18.13
C ARG A 14 8.45 1.78 -18.42
N ASN A 15 9.77 1.65 -18.52
CA ASN A 15 10.41 0.35 -18.69
C ASN A 15 10.72 -0.33 -17.35
N VAL A 16 10.05 0.08 -16.26
CA VAL A 16 10.26 -0.54 -14.97
C VAL A 16 9.56 -1.89 -14.96
N LYS A 17 10.32 -2.95 -14.81
CA LYS A 17 9.83 -4.33 -14.79
C LYS A 17 10.35 -5.11 -13.59
N GLU A 18 11.17 -4.50 -12.77
CA GLU A 18 11.76 -5.13 -11.60
C GLU A 18 11.42 -4.38 -10.34
N VAL A 19 11.09 -5.14 -9.31
CA VAL A 19 10.98 -4.63 -7.95
C VAL A 19 12.39 -4.56 -7.38
N LYS A 20 12.72 -3.46 -6.73
CA LYS A 20 14.03 -3.26 -6.12
C LYS A 20 13.92 -3.20 -4.60
N ASP A 21 14.94 -3.72 -3.94
CA ASP A 21 15.09 -3.59 -2.50
C ASP A 21 15.81 -2.28 -2.19
N LEU A 22 15.28 -1.51 -1.26
CA LEU A 22 16.00 -0.34 -0.76
C LEU A 22 17.20 -0.79 0.08
N THR A 23 18.31 -0.10 -0.10
CA THR A 23 19.52 -0.33 0.71
C THR A 23 19.57 0.56 1.95
N GLU A 24 18.77 1.61 1.95
CA GLU A 24 18.62 2.53 3.09
C GLU A 24 17.24 3.19 3.05
N TYR A 25 16.79 3.67 4.20
CA TYR A 25 15.50 4.32 4.32
C TYR A 25 15.53 5.40 5.39
N GLU A 26 14.96 6.57 5.07
CA GLU A 26 14.89 7.69 6.00
C GLU A 26 13.55 7.71 6.74
N VAL A 27 13.63 7.83 8.06
CA VAL A 27 12.46 8.01 8.93
C VAL A 27 12.75 9.17 9.87
N ASN A 28 11.91 10.21 9.83
CA ASN A 28 12.04 11.40 10.68
C ASN A 28 13.44 12.02 10.67
N GLY A 29 14.05 12.13 9.49
CA GLY A 29 15.36 12.73 9.32
C GLY A 29 16.56 11.82 9.61
N THR A 30 16.32 10.61 10.07
CA THR A 30 17.38 9.62 10.31
C THR A 30 17.41 8.60 9.20
N VAL A 31 18.60 8.37 8.62
CA VAL A 31 18.80 7.37 7.58
C VAL A 31 19.21 6.05 8.23
N TYR A 32 18.47 4.99 7.92
CA TYR A 32 18.74 3.63 8.38
C TYR A 32 19.23 2.80 7.22
N LYS A 33 20.45 2.26 7.33
CA LYS A 33 21.03 1.39 6.29
C LYS A 33 20.72 -0.06 6.58
N VAL A 34 20.37 -0.82 5.54
CA VAL A 34 20.15 -2.26 5.65
C VAL A 34 21.45 -2.93 6.04
N ASP A 35 21.45 -3.56 7.22
CA ASP A 35 22.63 -4.24 7.78
C ASP A 35 22.41 -5.74 8.00
N GLY A 36 21.20 -6.23 7.69
CA GLY A 36 20.84 -7.64 7.87
C GLY A 36 20.58 -8.02 9.32
N ARG A 37 20.61 -7.08 10.25
CA ARG A 37 20.46 -7.32 11.69
C ARG A 37 19.44 -6.38 12.35
N HIS A 38 19.69 -5.08 12.29
CA HIS A 38 18.83 -4.07 12.89
C HIS A 38 17.88 -3.44 11.86
N VAL A 39 18.32 -3.40 10.63
CA VAL A 39 17.53 -2.94 9.49
C VAL A 39 17.57 -4.05 8.45
N VAL A 40 16.43 -4.69 8.23
CA VAL A 40 16.34 -5.92 7.45
C VAL A 40 15.27 -5.84 6.38
N LEU A 41 15.52 -6.49 5.27
CA LEU A 41 14.52 -6.73 4.24
C LEU A 41 13.73 -7.98 4.65
N ASP A 42 12.62 -7.77 5.34
CA ASP A 42 11.81 -8.83 5.95
C ASP A 42 10.38 -8.80 5.39
N TYR A 43 10.27 -8.75 4.09
CA TYR A 43 8.97 -8.83 3.43
C TYR A 43 8.61 -10.29 3.13
N SER A 44 7.31 -10.58 3.13
CA SER A 44 6.80 -11.91 2.81
C SER A 44 6.82 -12.16 1.29
N GLN A 45 6.72 -13.43 0.91
CA GLN A 45 6.55 -13.82 -0.49
C GLN A 45 5.31 -13.14 -1.10
N TYR A 46 4.24 -13.06 -0.35
CA TYR A 46 3.01 -12.39 -0.79
C TYR A 46 3.22 -10.89 -1.06
N GLU A 47 3.90 -10.19 -0.16
CA GLU A 47 4.22 -8.78 -0.37
C GLU A 47 5.06 -8.58 -1.65
N LYS A 48 6.01 -9.48 -1.90
CA LYS A 48 6.82 -9.45 -3.13
C LYS A 48 5.99 -9.73 -4.38
N GLU A 49 5.06 -10.67 -4.32
CA GLU A 49 4.16 -10.98 -5.44
C GLU A 49 3.29 -9.80 -5.81
N VAL A 50 2.73 -9.10 -4.82
CA VAL A 50 1.95 -7.87 -5.06
C VAL A 50 2.84 -6.79 -5.69
N ALA A 51 4.05 -6.62 -5.19
CA ALA A 51 5.01 -5.68 -5.76
C ALA A 51 5.30 -5.99 -7.23
N ASP A 52 5.52 -7.27 -7.56
CA ASP A 52 5.76 -7.72 -8.94
C ASP A 52 4.57 -7.42 -9.85
N ILE A 53 3.35 -7.63 -9.38
CA ILE A 53 2.14 -7.30 -10.13
C ILE A 53 2.12 -5.80 -10.48
N LEU A 54 2.36 -4.95 -9.50
CA LEU A 54 2.34 -3.50 -9.70
C LEU A 54 3.45 -3.04 -10.66
N ALA A 55 4.62 -3.61 -10.54
CA ALA A 55 5.77 -3.24 -11.38
C ALA A 55 5.62 -3.77 -12.81
N ILE A 56 5.34 -5.06 -12.97
CA ILE A 56 5.34 -5.73 -14.26
C ILE A 56 4.06 -5.42 -15.05
N LYS A 57 2.92 -5.56 -14.40
CA LYS A 57 1.61 -5.43 -15.06
C LYS A 57 1.17 -3.98 -15.21
N TYR A 58 1.50 -3.12 -14.25
CA TYR A 58 1.05 -1.73 -14.22
C TYR A 58 2.18 -0.72 -14.39
N GLY A 59 3.40 -1.17 -14.65
CA GLY A 59 4.54 -0.29 -14.96
C GLY A 59 4.93 0.66 -13.84
N ARG A 60 4.66 0.32 -12.59
CA ARG A 60 5.00 1.14 -11.43
C ARG A 60 6.43 0.89 -10.98
N GLU A 61 7.08 1.94 -10.52
CA GLU A 61 8.37 1.82 -9.85
C GLU A 61 8.12 1.41 -8.41
N VAL A 62 8.49 0.18 -8.05
CA VAL A 62 8.23 -0.37 -6.71
C VAL A 62 9.55 -0.71 -6.02
N ASN A 63 9.72 -0.15 -4.83
CA ASN A 63 10.85 -0.46 -3.95
C ASN A 63 10.32 -1.06 -2.66
N MET A 64 10.96 -2.14 -2.22
CA MET A 64 10.65 -2.77 -0.94
C MET A 64 11.32 -1.98 0.18
N ILE A 65 10.53 -1.60 1.18
CA ILE A 65 11.01 -0.83 2.33
C ILE A 65 11.48 -1.81 3.41
N PRO A 66 12.69 -1.61 3.99
CA PRO A 66 13.16 -2.46 5.06
C PRO A 66 12.40 -2.22 6.37
N ARG A 67 12.43 -3.20 7.25
CA ARG A 67 11.96 -3.09 8.63
C ARG A 67 13.09 -2.68 9.54
N ILE A 68 12.80 -1.79 10.48
CA ILE A 68 13.76 -1.31 11.46
C ILE A 68 13.41 -1.97 12.79
N SER A 69 14.21 -2.97 13.19
CA SER A 69 13.98 -3.70 14.44
C SER A 69 14.70 -3.06 15.63
N TYR A 70 15.71 -2.25 15.39
CA TYR A 70 16.41 -1.47 16.40
C TYR A 70 16.82 -0.11 15.82
N PRO A 71 16.52 1.01 16.50
CA PRO A 71 15.75 1.13 17.75
C PRO A 71 14.30 0.62 17.61
N GLN A 72 13.73 0.17 18.72
CA GLN A 72 12.34 -0.29 18.73
C GLN A 72 11.35 0.86 18.53
N GLY A 73 10.16 0.53 18.03
CA GLY A 73 9.05 1.48 17.89
C GLY A 73 9.09 2.31 16.61
N ILE A 74 9.98 2.01 15.68
CA ILE A 74 10.02 2.67 14.38
C ILE A 74 9.22 1.84 13.38
N SER A 75 8.06 2.36 12.97
CA SER A 75 7.21 1.72 11.99
C SER A 75 7.57 2.18 10.59
N THR A 76 7.58 1.25 9.63
CA THR A 76 7.81 1.55 8.21
C THR A 76 6.66 1.02 7.36
N ALA A 77 6.37 1.69 6.25
CA ALA A 77 5.43 1.20 5.25
C ALA A 77 6.01 0.00 4.51
N ASP A 78 5.17 -0.71 3.75
CA ASP A 78 5.60 -1.89 3.00
C ASP A 78 6.37 -1.52 1.74
N TYR A 79 5.92 -0.49 1.01
CA TYR A 79 6.46 -0.12 -0.31
C TYR A 79 6.68 1.37 -0.48
N LEU A 80 7.67 1.72 -1.31
CA LEU A 80 7.62 2.96 -2.09
C LEU A 80 7.14 2.62 -3.50
N ILE A 81 6.05 3.25 -3.92
CA ILE A 81 5.52 3.11 -5.28
C ILE A 81 5.55 4.49 -5.92
N ASP A 82 6.34 4.64 -6.97
CA ASP A 82 6.59 5.94 -7.60
C ASP A 82 7.04 7.01 -6.57
N GLY A 83 7.86 6.59 -5.60
CA GLY A 83 8.38 7.45 -4.54
C GLY A 83 7.43 7.72 -3.38
N VAL A 84 6.27 7.11 -3.35
CA VAL A 84 5.22 7.32 -2.34
C VAL A 84 5.03 6.07 -1.49
N ARG A 85 4.83 6.25 -0.19
CA ARG A 85 4.67 5.14 0.77
C ARG A 85 3.28 4.54 0.69
N TYR A 86 3.23 3.20 0.61
CA TYR A 86 1.99 2.43 0.61
C TYR A 86 2.08 1.27 1.58
N ASP A 87 1.00 1.03 2.30
CA ASP A 87 0.81 -0.18 3.10
C ASP A 87 -0.15 -1.12 2.39
N LEU A 88 0.18 -2.41 2.42
CA LEU A 88 -0.64 -3.48 1.88
C LEU A 88 -1.46 -4.12 3.00
N LYS A 89 -2.75 -4.30 2.76
CA LYS A 89 -3.63 -4.99 3.69
C LYS A 89 -4.57 -5.92 2.94
N THR A 90 -4.63 -7.18 3.39
CA THR A 90 -5.62 -8.14 2.90
C THR A 90 -6.89 -8.00 3.74
N ILE A 91 -8.02 -7.88 3.05
CA ILE A 91 -9.35 -7.81 3.69
C ILE A 91 -10.06 -9.14 3.47
N LYS A 92 -10.30 -9.88 4.55
CA LYS A 92 -10.89 -11.23 4.51
C LYS A 92 -12.23 -11.34 5.22
N THR A 93 -12.62 -10.33 5.97
CA THR A 93 -13.84 -10.36 6.79
C THR A 93 -14.86 -9.37 6.27
N GLU A 94 -16.11 -9.59 6.64
CA GLU A 94 -17.18 -8.63 6.42
C GLU A 94 -17.40 -7.76 7.65
N GLY A 95 -17.98 -6.61 7.46
CA GLY A 95 -18.27 -5.64 8.50
C GLY A 95 -18.35 -4.26 7.90
N LYS A 96 -18.95 -3.34 8.63
CA LYS A 96 -19.23 -1.98 8.14
C LYS A 96 -17.96 -1.10 8.09
N ASN A 97 -16.93 -1.45 8.84
CA ASN A 97 -15.75 -0.59 9.03
C ASN A 97 -14.43 -1.35 8.88
N VAL A 98 -14.40 -2.43 8.11
CA VAL A 98 -13.20 -3.27 7.99
C VAL A 98 -12.03 -2.52 7.36
N LEU A 99 -12.28 -1.67 6.36
CA LEU A 99 -11.23 -0.86 5.75
C LEU A 99 -10.75 0.24 6.69
N ASN A 100 -11.67 0.95 7.33
CA ASN A 100 -11.30 1.99 8.30
C ASN A 100 -10.45 1.41 9.44
N ASN A 101 -10.83 0.25 9.97
CA ASN A 101 -10.09 -0.41 11.03
C ASN A 101 -8.66 -0.77 10.57
N ALA A 102 -8.51 -1.24 9.33
CA ALA A 102 -7.21 -1.55 8.76
C ALA A 102 -6.34 -0.29 8.62
N ILE A 103 -6.93 0.82 8.18
CA ILE A 103 -6.24 2.11 8.04
C ILE A 103 -5.77 2.62 9.40
N GLN A 104 -6.62 2.57 10.43
CA GLN A 104 -6.29 3.09 11.76
C GLN A 104 -5.08 2.39 12.37
N LYS A 105 -4.87 1.11 12.07
CA LYS A 105 -3.70 0.36 12.53
C LYS A 105 -2.40 0.81 11.88
N LYS A 106 -2.46 1.47 10.72
CA LYS A 106 -1.31 1.83 9.89
C LYS A 106 -1.14 3.34 9.69
N LYS A 107 -1.91 4.17 10.37
CA LYS A 107 -1.98 5.61 10.11
C LYS A 107 -0.66 6.37 10.25
N ARG A 108 0.30 5.85 11.01
CA ARG A 108 1.60 6.51 11.22
C ARG A 108 2.64 6.07 10.19
N GLN A 109 2.34 5.06 9.39
CA GLN A 109 3.27 4.48 8.43
C GLN A 109 3.06 5.03 7.03
N SER A 110 1.81 5.27 6.66
CA SER A 110 1.45 5.66 5.31
C SER A 110 0.14 6.44 5.28
N SER A 111 -0.05 7.20 4.21
CA SER A 111 -1.33 7.83 3.84
C SER A 111 -1.95 7.15 2.63
N ASN A 112 -1.31 6.10 2.10
CA ASN A 112 -1.75 5.39 0.91
C ASN A 112 -1.82 3.90 1.19
N PHE A 113 -2.86 3.26 0.68
CA PHE A 113 -3.18 1.89 1.04
C PHE A 113 -3.52 1.07 -0.20
N ILE A 114 -3.04 -0.17 -0.21
CA ILE A 114 -3.45 -1.19 -1.16
C ILE A 114 -4.27 -2.21 -0.37
N PHE A 115 -5.54 -2.35 -0.73
CA PHE A 115 -6.40 -3.37 -0.16
C PHE A 115 -6.55 -4.52 -1.15
N ASP A 116 -6.05 -5.69 -0.76
CA ASP A 116 -6.33 -6.92 -1.48
C ASP A 116 -7.69 -7.45 -1.01
N ILE A 117 -8.64 -7.41 -1.91
CA ILE A 117 -10.03 -7.82 -1.66
C ILE A 117 -10.37 -9.17 -2.32
N SER A 118 -9.37 -9.94 -2.72
CA SER A 118 -9.56 -11.22 -3.40
C SER A 118 -10.42 -12.21 -2.61
N GLU A 119 -10.28 -12.21 -1.29
CA GLU A 119 -11.02 -13.09 -0.38
C GLU A 119 -12.06 -12.34 0.46
N CYS A 120 -12.35 -11.09 0.10
CA CYS A 120 -13.31 -10.28 0.85
C CYS A 120 -14.75 -10.69 0.50
N PRO A 121 -15.59 -11.03 1.48
CA PRO A 121 -16.98 -11.45 1.23
C PRO A 121 -17.92 -10.30 0.89
N LEU A 122 -17.49 -9.04 1.08
CA LEU A 122 -18.30 -7.87 0.78
C LEU A 122 -18.45 -7.67 -0.72
N ALA A 123 -19.62 -7.22 -1.14
CA ALA A 123 -19.83 -6.77 -2.52
C ALA A 123 -18.99 -5.52 -2.80
N GLU A 124 -18.57 -5.32 -4.06
CA GLU A 124 -17.76 -4.16 -4.44
C GLU A 124 -18.43 -2.84 -4.07
N GLY A 125 -19.77 -2.73 -4.24
CA GLY A 125 -20.51 -1.53 -3.85
C GLY A 125 -20.40 -1.21 -2.36
N ASP A 126 -20.38 -2.21 -1.50
CA ASP A 126 -20.23 -2.02 -0.06
C ASP A 126 -18.81 -1.56 0.29
N ILE A 127 -17.82 -2.10 -0.40
CA ILE A 127 -16.41 -1.67 -0.23
C ILE A 127 -16.27 -0.20 -0.65
N ILE A 128 -16.81 0.17 -1.80
CA ILE A 128 -16.77 1.56 -2.27
C ILE A 128 -17.50 2.50 -1.30
N SER A 129 -18.63 2.08 -0.73
CA SER A 129 -19.34 2.86 0.28
C SER A 129 -18.49 3.09 1.53
N GLN A 130 -17.74 2.09 1.96
CA GLN A 130 -16.79 2.25 3.06
C GLN A 130 -15.68 3.26 2.71
N ILE A 131 -15.15 3.20 1.50
CA ILE A 131 -14.14 4.14 1.02
C ILE A 131 -14.68 5.57 0.98
N GLU A 132 -15.90 5.76 0.52
CA GLU A 132 -16.57 7.08 0.53
C GLU A 132 -16.65 7.65 1.94
N ARG A 133 -17.03 6.83 2.93
CA ARG A 133 -17.07 7.26 4.33
C ARG A 133 -15.68 7.61 4.88
N ILE A 134 -14.65 6.86 4.48
CA ILE A 134 -13.26 7.15 4.86
C ILE A 134 -12.86 8.54 4.37
N TYR A 135 -13.14 8.87 3.14
CA TYR A 135 -12.80 10.19 2.58
C TYR A 135 -13.62 11.34 3.17
N LYS A 136 -14.82 11.06 3.68
CA LYS A 136 -15.67 12.05 4.33
C LYS A 136 -15.37 12.24 5.82
N SER A 137 -14.74 11.26 6.46
CA SER A 137 -14.50 11.28 7.90
C SER A 137 -13.32 12.17 8.26
N PHE A 138 -13.48 12.96 9.31
CA PHE A 138 -12.41 13.79 9.87
C PHE A 138 -11.23 12.93 10.36
N ASN A 139 -11.53 11.78 10.98
CA ASN A 139 -10.51 10.92 11.59
C ASN A 139 -9.60 10.25 10.56
N THR A 140 -10.00 10.17 9.32
CA THR A 140 -9.26 9.55 8.23
C THR A 140 -8.89 10.54 7.12
N ARG A 141 -8.90 11.82 7.42
CA ARG A 141 -8.53 12.88 6.45
C ARG A 141 -7.09 12.81 5.97
N PHE A 142 -6.23 12.06 6.68
CA PHE A 142 -4.83 11.85 6.27
C PHE A 142 -4.71 10.89 5.08
N VAL A 143 -5.76 10.12 4.78
CA VAL A 143 -5.75 9.15 3.68
C VAL A 143 -5.79 9.89 2.36
N ASP A 144 -4.81 9.62 1.50
CA ASP A 144 -4.73 10.17 0.16
C ASP A 144 -5.23 9.18 -0.88
N GLU A 145 -4.54 8.08 -1.11
CA GLU A 145 -4.86 7.13 -2.17
C GLU A 145 -5.22 5.74 -1.63
N ILE A 146 -6.24 5.14 -2.22
CA ILE A 146 -6.66 3.76 -1.93
C ILE A 146 -6.73 3.00 -3.23
N VAL A 147 -5.96 1.90 -3.30
CA VAL A 147 -5.91 0.97 -4.43
C VAL A 147 -6.64 -0.31 -4.03
N LEU A 148 -7.59 -0.74 -4.83
CA LEU A 148 -8.26 -2.04 -4.66
C LEU A 148 -7.66 -3.05 -5.63
N LEU A 149 -7.10 -4.12 -5.07
CA LEU A 149 -6.49 -5.22 -5.80
C LEU A 149 -7.34 -6.47 -5.61
N LYS A 150 -7.65 -7.17 -6.71
CA LYS A 150 -8.39 -8.42 -6.67
C LYS A 150 -7.81 -9.39 -7.70
N LYS A 151 -7.34 -10.55 -7.24
CA LYS A 151 -6.81 -11.62 -8.11
C LYS A 151 -5.86 -11.09 -9.18
N GLU A 152 -4.80 -10.43 -8.73
CA GLU A 152 -3.73 -9.89 -9.58
C GLU A 152 -4.14 -8.72 -10.47
N ASN A 153 -5.32 -8.15 -10.29
CA ASN A 153 -5.80 -7.01 -11.06
C ASN A 153 -6.15 -5.83 -10.15
N ILE A 154 -5.78 -4.65 -10.61
CA ILE A 154 -6.29 -3.43 -10.00
C ILE A 154 -7.75 -3.26 -10.46
N VAL A 155 -8.66 -3.19 -9.49
CA VAL A 155 -10.10 -3.06 -9.74
C VAL A 155 -10.49 -1.59 -9.77
N ARG A 156 -10.10 -0.85 -8.74
CA ARG A 156 -10.42 0.57 -8.60
C ARG A 156 -9.28 1.28 -7.84
N VAL A 157 -9.07 2.53 -8.16
CA VAL A 157 -8.16 3.40 -7.42
C VAL A 157 -8.84 4.73 -7.17
N PHE A 158 -8.81 5.16 -5.91
CA PHE A 158 -9.41 6.43 -5.48
C PHE A 158 -8.34 7.32 -4.86
N LYS A 159 -8.50 8.61 -5.06
CA LYS A 159 -7.64 9.64 -4.49
C LYS A 159 -8.50 10.74 -3.86
N ARG A 160 -7.97 11.37 -2.81
CA ARG A 160 -8.62 12.49 -2.14
C ARG A 160 -8.79 13.71 -3.05
#